data_322b0e76d2a844afc2ed1e0f688d2058
#
_entry.id   322b0e76d2a844afc2ed1e0f688d2058
#
_cell.length_a   1.000
_cell.length_b   1.000
_cell.length_c   1.000
_cell.angle_alpha   90.00
_cell.angle_beta   90.00
_cell.angle_gamma   90.00
#
_symmetry.space_group_name_H-M   'P 1'
#
loop_
_entity.id
_entity.type
_entity.pdbx_description
1 polymer ?
#
loop_
_entity_poly.entity_id
_entity_poly.type
_entity_poly.pdbx_seq_one_letter_code
_entity_poly.pdbx_strand_id
1 'polypeptide(L)'
;VYKRQDQWSTFVYGDVAVSGIEITKASAARLYEQLPAQKSKVNIVMLHGQISTACEVDQVNLNLLKGKNIQYLALGHIHTYICEQLDRDGIYCYPGCLEGRGFDECGEKGFVVLDTAARKLEPEFVPFSTRQLHRVKVDITGASTNSAVYQKMKKAAQQISERDMVEFILTGAADPSARIAKKYLYNLAKDDFFFIKIKDETKLVLDPKDYEKDVSLKGEFVRLVMASDASEEDKVKIIRTGLEALTGEEVTV
;
A
#
# COMPACT_ATOMS: atom_id res chain seq x y z
N VAL A 1 -17.08 32.09 -4.28
CA VAL A 1 -15.98 32.98 -3.93
C VAL A 1 -14.68 32.30 -4.27
N TYR A 2 -14.03 32.70 -5.34
CA TYR A 2 -12.68 32.22 -5.68
C TYR A 2 -11.72 32.80 -4.64
N LYS A 3 -11.25 31.96 -3.70
CA LYS A 3 -10.14 32.30 -2.81
C LYS A 3 -8.85 32.22 -3.61
N ARG A 4 -7.96 33.21 -3.39
CA ARG A 4 -6.62 33.15 -3.97
C ARG A 4 -5.87 31.97 -3.33
N GLN A 5 -5.51 31.00 -4.14
CA GLN A 5 -4.88 29.76 -3.69
C GLN A 5 -3.47 29.97 -3.14
N ASP A 6 -2.80 31.06 -3.56
CA ASP A 6 -1.43 31.45 -3.21
C ASP A 6 -1.31 32.35 -1.96
N GLN A 7 -2.41 32.58 -1.23
CA GLN A 7 -2.47 33.41 -0.03
C GLN A 7 -3.13 32.65 1.13
N TRP A 8 -2.67 32.89 2.34
CA TRP A 8 -3.28 32.38 3.55
C TRP A 8 -4.74 32.81 3.67
N SER A 9 -5.61 31.86 3.95
CA SER A 9 -7.00 32.11 4.34
C SER A 9 -7.18 31.64 5.76
N THR A 10 -7.72 32.51 6.63
CA THR A 10 -7.98 32.19 8.04
C THR A 10 -9.46 32.35 8.37
N PHE A 11 -10.03 31.36 9.03
CA PHE A 11 -11.38 31.37 9.60
C PHE A 11 -11.29 31.25 11.11
N VAL A 12 -12.05 32.07 11.80
CA VAL A 12 -12.05 32.11 13.26
C VAL A 12 -13.40 31.65 13.79
N TYR A 13 -13.37 30.65 14.68
CA TYR A 13 -14.54 30.09 15.36
C TYR A 13 -14.29 30.14 16.87
N GLY A 14 -14.84 31.15 17.55
CA GLY A 14 -14.56 31.36 18.98
C GLY A 14 -13.05 31.48 19.23
N ASP A 15 -12.50 30.55 20.00
CA ASP A 15 -11.08 30.51 20.36
C ASP A 15 -10.20 29.71 19.39
N VAL A 16 -10.76 29.25 18.29
CA VAL A 16 -10.04 28.47 17.27
C VAL A 16 -9.83 29.29 16.00
N ALA A 17 -8.61 29.30 15.49
CA ALA A 17 -8.25 29.86 14.19
C ALA A 17 -7.82 28.71 13.26
N VAL A 18 -8.53 28.54 12.14
CA VAL A 18 -8.21 27.56 11.09
C VAL A 18 -7.61 28.29 9.91
N SER A 19 -6.35 28.06 9.61
CA SER A 19 -5.61 28.69 8.53
C SER A 19 -5.12 27.70 7.50
N GLY A 20 -5.28 28.00 6.23
CA GLY A 20 -4.83 27.14 5.14
C GLY A 20 -4.32 27.93 3.94
N ILE A 21 -3.41 27.31 3.20
CA ILE A 21 -2.86 27.81 1.93
C ILE A 21 -2.55 26.62 1.02
N GLU A 22 -2.68 26.82 -0.28
CA GLU A 22 -2.17 25.87 -1.27
C GLU A 22 -0.66 26.10 -1.50
N ILE A 23 0.11 25.00 -1.52
CA ILE A 23 1.55 25.05 -1.77
C ILE A 23 1.78 25.06 -3.30
N THR A 24 1.91 26.25 -3.85
CA THR A 24 2.23 26.49 -5.27
C THR A 24 3.68 26.95 -5.41
N LYS A 25 4.18 27.04 -6.64
CA LYS A 25 5.50 27.65 -6.91
C LYS A 25 5.62 29.08 -6.36
N ALA A 26 4.51 29.82 -6.30
CA ALA A 26 4.49 31.20 -5.80
C ALA A 26 4.46 31.28 -4.27
N SER A 27 3.84 30.31 -3.59
CA SER A 27 3.67 30.31 -2.12
C SER A 27 4.73 29.51 -1.37
N ALA A 28 5.33 28.47 -1.98
CA ALA A 28 6.21 27.52 -1.33
C ALA A 28 7.36 28.13 -0.51
N ALA A 29 7.99 29.19 -1.03
CA ALA A 29 9.09 29.85 -0.32
C ALA A 29 8.63 30.81 0.80
N ARG A 30 7.40 31.34 0.73
CA ARG A 30 6.91 32.40 1.62
C ARG A 30 5.92 31.96 2.68
N LEU A 31 5.31 30.79 2.50
CA LEU A 31 4.22 30.34 3.40
C LEU A 31 4.65 30.27 4.86
N TYR A 32 5.89 29.89 5.13
CA TYR A 32 6.40 29.74 6.51
C TYR A 32 6.61 31.08 7.22
N GLU A 33 6.96 32.13 6.49
CA GLU A 33 7.17 33.48 7.06
C GLU A 33 5.84 34.20 7.30
N GLN A 34 4.86 33.96 6.44
CA GLN A 34 3.56 34.64 6.42
C GLN A 34 2.45 33.87 7.17
N LEU A 35 2.81 32.82 7.93
CA LEU A 35 1.84 32.03 8.69
C LEU A 35 1.04 32.91 9.67
N PRO A 36 -0.31 32.97 9.57
CA PRO A 36 -1.13 33.88 10.35
C PRO A 36 -1.53 33.33 11.73
N ALA A 37 -0.61 32.67 12.46
CA ALA A 37 -0.89 32.10 13.77
C ALA A 37 -1.17 33.18 14.81
N GLN A 38 -2.27 33.04 15.54
CA GLN A 38 -2.73 33.97 16.56
C GLN A 38 -2.34 33.50 17.95
N LYS A 39 -1.66 34.33 18.74
CA LYS A 39 -1.15 33.95 20.07
C LYS A 39 -2.24 33.59 21.10
N SER A 40 -3.43 34.16 20.95
CA SER A 40 -4.54 33.98 21.90
C SER A 40 -5.52 32.88 21.50
N LYS A 41 -5.22 32.11 20.43
CA LYS A 41 -6.13 31.10 19.90
C LYS A 41 -5.45 29.74 19.74
N VAL A 42 -6.27 28.71 19.67
CA VAL A 42 -5.88 27.38 19.19
C VAL A 42 -5.73 27.47 17.66
N ASN A 43 -4.51 27.34 17.18
CA ASN A 43 -4.23 27.42 15.74
C ASN A 43 -4.21 26.02 15.11
N ILE A 44 -5.12 25.83 14.18
CA ILE A 44 -5.16 24.67 13.28
C ILE A 44 -4.65 25.14 11.93
N VAL A 45 -3.59 24.54 11.44
CA VAL A 45 -3.00 24.87 10.14
C VAL A 45 -3.22 23.71 9.19
N MET A 46 -3.71 24.01 7.98
CA MET A 46 -4.02 23.02 6.96
C MET A 46 -3.07 23.19 5.77
N LEU A 47 -2.31 22.16 5.45
CA LEU A 47 -1.41 22.11 4.29
C LEU A 47 -1.57 20.78 3.54
N HIS A 48 -1.19 20.76 2.27
CA HIS A 48 -1.16 19.52 1.48
C HIS A 48 0.26 19.33 0.94
N GLY A 49 0.86 18.19 1.24
CA GLY A 49 2.19 17.83 0.75
C GLY A 49 2.88 16.78 1.60
N GLN A 50 3.93 16.20 1.04
CA GLN A 50 4.80 15.26 1.72
C GLN A 50 5.79 15.99 2.63
N ILE A 51 6.07 15.43 3.81
CA ILE A 51 7.11 15.96 4.70
C ILE A 51 8.47 15.85 4.02
N SER A 52 9.19 16.99 3.97
CA SER A 52 10.51 17.11 3.35
C SER A 52 11.32 18.19 4.05
N THR A 53 12.61 18.27 3.76
CA THR A 53 13.48 19.40 4.14
C THR A 53 13.50 20.52 3.09
N ALA A 54 12.95 20.28 1.91
CA ALA A 54 12.85 21.27 0.85
C ALA A 54 11.55 22.11 0.98
N CYS A 55 11.52 23.23 0.27
CA CYS A 55 10.38 24.16 0.21
C CYS A 55 9.90 24.24 -1.23
N GLU A 56 9.35 23.15 -1.72
CA GLU A 56 8.88 22.97 -3.09
C GLU A 56 7.37 22.70 -3.11
N VAL A 57 6.81 22.60 -4.31
CA VAL A 57 5.40 22.21 -4.50
C VAL A 57 5.18 20.82 -3.91
N ASP A 58 4.05 20.63 -3.26
CA ASP A 58 3.67 19.39 -2.58
C ASP A 58 4.66 18.90 -1.50
N GLN A 59 5.47 19.82 -0.96
CA GLN A 59 6.41 19.51 0.13
C GLN A 59 6.18 20.45 1.33
N VAL A 60 6.23 19.86 2.53
CA VAL A 60 6.06 20.55 3.81
C VAL A 60 7.29 20.39 4.67
N ASN A 61 7.95 21.50 4.97
CA ASN A 61 9.12 21.50 5.85
C ASN A 61 8.69 21.76 7.31
N LEU A 62 8.60 20.68 8.10
CA LEU A 62 8.20 20.75 9.51
C LEU A 62 9.13 21.62 10.34
N ASN A 63 10.44 21.68 10.02
CA ASN A 63 11.38 22.46 10.82
C ASN A 63 11.10 23.96 10.78
N LEU A 64 10.50 24.44 9.67
CA LEU A 64 10.09 25.85 9.52
C LEU A 64 8.74 26.16 10.17
N LEU A 65 8.00 25.14 10.61
CA LEU A 65 6.72 25.27 11.31
C LEU A 65 6.85 25.16 12.83
N LYS A 66 7.94 24.56 13.34
CA LYS A 66 8.19 24.43 14.77
C LYS A 66 8.27 25.78 15.46
N GLY A 67 7.67 25.90 16.65
CA GLY A 67 7.64 27.12 17.43
C GLY A 67 6.74 28.23 16.89
N LYS A 68 5.94 27.94 15.85
CA LYS A 68 5.03 28.92 15.21
C LYS A 68 3.64 28.99 15.88
N ASN A 69 3.48 28.46 17.09
CA ASN A 69 2.21 28.43 17.83
C ASN A 69 1.11 27.68 17.06
N ILE A 70 1.44 26.50 16.55
CA ILE A 70 0.53 25.58 15.85
C ILE A 70 0.19 24.47 16.82
N GLN A 71 -1.07 24.33 17.25
CA GLN A 71 -1.51 23.24 18.11
C GLN A 71 -1.84 21.98 17.30
N TYR A 72 -2.34 22.15 16.07
CA TYR A 72 -2.62 21.05 15.16
C TYR A 72 -2.28 21.40 13.72
N LEU A 73 -1.39 20.62 13.12
CA LEU A 73 -1.06 20.72 11.69
C LEU A 73 -1.76 19.57 10.94
N ALA A 74 -2.86 19.90 10.27
CA ALA A 74 -3.59 18.99 9.41
C ALA A 74 -2.90 18.88 8.05
N LEU A 75 -2.40 17.70 7.72
CA LEU A 75 -1.70 17.42 6.47
C LEU A 75 -2.53 16.51 5.57
N GLY A 76 -2.62 16.85 4.28
CA GLY A 76 -3.08 15.96 3.23
C GLY A 76 -1.91 15.41 2.41
N HIS A 77 -2.15 14.51 1.48
CA HIS A 77 -1.23 13.85 0.56
C HIS A 77 -0.95 12.38 0.90
N ILE A 78 -0.63 12.06 2.14
CA ILE A 78 -0.37 10.66 2.57
C ILE A 78 -1.69 9.98 2.89
N HIS A 79 -1.95 8.82 2.29
CA HIS A 79 -3.20 8.07 2.43
C HIS A 79 -3.18 7.05 3.58
N THR A 80 -2.22 7.18 4.47
CA THR A 80 -2.11 6.40 5.71
C THR A 80 -2.20 7.32 6.90
N TYR A 81 -2.91 6.89 7.95
CA TYR A 81 -2.98 7.63 9.20
C TYR A 81 -1.60 7.71 9.85
N ILE A 82 -1.14 8.94 10.11
CA ILE A 82 0.10 9.24 10.84
C ILE A 82 -0.20 10.42 11.75
N CYS A 83 0.08 10.31 13.04
CA CYS A 83 -0.04 11.41 13.98
C CYS A 83 1.17 11.42 14.91
N GLU A 84 1.94 12.52 14.88
CA GLU A 84 3.19 12.64 15.62
C GLU A 84 3.38 14.06 16.18
N GLN A 85 4.35 14.23 17.08
CA GLN A 85 4.69 15.50 17.67
C GLN A 85 5.36 16.43 16.65
N LEU A 86 4.83 17.64 16.49
CA LEU A 86 5.46 18.71 15.72
C LEU A 86 6.55 19.41 16.54
N ASP A 87 6.18 19.87 17.73
CA ASP A 87 7.06 20.51 18.70
C ASP A 87 6.47 20.34 20.12
N ARG A 88 6.90 21.15 21.10
CA ARG A 88 6.44 21.05 22.49
C ARG A 88 4.91 21.18 22.64
N ASP A 89 4.31 22.06 21.83
CA ASP A 89 2.93 22.54 22.04
C ASP A 89 1.97 22.04 20.92
N GLY A 90 2.50 21.45 19.85
CA GLY A 90 1.75 21.06 18.69
C GLY A 90 2.05 19.67 18.14
N ILE A 91 1.08 19.13 17.41
CA ILE A 91 1.16 17.86 16.70
C ILE A 91 0.89 18.05 15.23
N TYR A 92 1.35 17.13 14.39
CA TYR A 92 0.95 17.04 12.99
C TYR A 92 0.27 15.70 12.70
N CYS A 93 -0.68 15.72 11.77
CA CYS A 93 -1.45 14.53 11.44
C CYS A 93 -1.80 14.47 9.96
N TYR A 94 -1.52 13.33 9.34
CA TYR A 94 -2.16 12.86 8.13
C TYR A 94 -3.34 11.97 8.51
N PRO A 95 -4.58 12.33 8.24
CA PRO A 95 -5.73 11.48 8.55
C PRO A 95 -5.83 10.26 7.65
N GLY A 96 -5.08 10.23 6.54
CA GLY A 96 -5.20 9.23 5.51
C GLY A 96 -6.31 9.56 4.52
N CYS A 97 -7.02 8.54 4.05
CA CYS A 97 -8.18 8.64 3.18
C CYS A 97 -9.37 7.88 3.76
N LEU A 98 -10.59 8.19 3.31
CA LEU A 98 -11.83 7.56 3.82
C LEU A 98 -11.99 6.11 3.36
N GLU A 99 -11.52 5.80 2.16
CA GLU A 99 -11.55 4.47 1.55
C GLU A 99 -10.23 4.20 0.82
N GLY A 100 -9.72 2.99 0.88
CA GLY A 100 -8.59 2.57 0.05
C GLY A 100 -9.00 2.39 -1.41
N ARG A 101 -8.17 2.85 -2.34
CA ARG A 101 -8.43 2.81 -3.79
C ARG A 101 -7.65 1.73 -4.52
N GLY A 102 -6.67 1.14 -3.87
CA GLY A 102 -5.82 0.10 -4.42
C GLY A 102 -5.10 -0.68 -3.33
N PHE A 103 -4.51 -1.82 -3.68
CA PHE A 103 -3.79 -2.66 -2.73
C PHE A 103 -2.48 -2.06 -2.20
N ASP A 104 -2.08 -0.89 -2.65
CA ASP A 104 -1.04 -0.05 -2.06
C ASP A 104 -1.55 0.77 -0.86
N GLU A 105 -2.87 0.87 -0.69
CA GLU A 105 -3.53 1.59 0.39
C GLU A 105 -4.24 0.64 1.39
N CYS A 106 -3.58 -0.43 1.82
CA CYS A 106 -4.12 -1.42 2.76
C CYS A 106 -4.36 -0.86 4.17
N GLY A 107 -5.14 -1.62 4.96
CA GLY A 107 -5.44 -1.34 6.36
C GLY A 107 -6.63 -0.41 6.59
N GLU A 108 -6.83 -0.03 7.85
CA GLU A 108 -7.94 0.84 8.24
C GLU A 108 -7.84 2.21 7.59
N LYS A 109 -9.00 2.72 7.14
CA LYS A 109 -9.18 4.04 6.55
C LYS A 109 -10.27 4.78 7.29
N GLY A 110 -10.12 6.11 7.39
CA GLY A 110 -11.05 6.89 8.17
C GLY A 110 -10.71 8.38 8.16
N PHE A 111 -11.12 9.04 9.24
CA PHE A 111 -10.89 10.47 9.43
C PHE A 111 -10.53 10.77 10.89
N VAL A 112 -10.12 11.99 11.15
CA VAL A 112 -9.73 12.45 12.49
C VAL A 112 -10.78 13.43 13.00
N VAL A 113 -11.20 13.21 14.24
CA VAL A 113 -12.03 14.14 15.02
C VAL A 113 -11.13 14.88 16.02
N LEU A 114 -11.30 16.18 16.12
CA LEU A 114 -10.62 17.03 17.11
C LEU A 114 -11.65 17.67 18.02
N ASP A 115 -11.52 17.45 19.32
CA ASP A 115 -12.22 18.23 20.34
C ASP A 115 -11.36 19.47 20.69
N THR A 116 -11.82 20.64 20.29
CA THR A 116 -11.13 21.91 20.54
C THR A 116 -11.50 22.55 21.89
N ALA A 117 -12.46 21.99 22.62
CA ALA A 117 -12.79 22.43 23.98
C ALA A 117 -11.80 21.87 25.01
N ALA A 118 -11.08 20.81 24.67
CA ALA A 118 -10.04 20.24 25.52
C ALA A 118 -8.82 21.18 25.58
N ARG A 119 -8.17 21.24 26.77
CA ARG A 119 -6.97 22.07 26.97
C ARG A 119 -5.78 21.63 26.13
N LYS A 120 -5.75 20.34 25.74
CA LYS A 120 -4.78 19.74 24.83
C LYS A 120 -5.55 19.04 23.72
N LEU A 121 -5.19 19.32 22.48
CA LEU A 121 -5.82 18.65 21.34
C LEU A 121 -5.34 17.19 21.29
N GLU A 122 -6.28 16.27 21.37
CA GLU A 122 -6.04 14.84 21.20
C GLU A 122 -6.86 14.39 19.99
N PRO A 123 -6.19 14.08 18.86
CA PRO A 123 -6.88 13.62 17.68
C PRO A 123 -7.37 12.19 17.88
N GLU A 124 -8.65 11.98 17.62
CA GLU A 124 -9.27 10.67 17.61
C GLU A 124 -9.41 10.19 16.16
N PHE A 125 -8.75 9.08 15.82
CA PHE A 125 -8.96 8.44 14.54
C PHE A 125 -10.24 7.62 14.57
N VAL A 126 -11.15 7.91 13.63
CA VAL A 126 -12.43 7.22 13.49
C VAL A 126 -12.37 6.37 12.23
N PRO A 127 -12.35 5.03 12.33
CA PRO A 127 -12.47 4.12 11.20
C PRO A 127 -13.80 4.37 10.46
N PHE A 128 -13.74 4.47 9.14
CA PHE A 128 -14.89 4.83 8.33
C PHE A 128 -15.07 3.93 7.11
N SER A 129 -14.00 3.31 6.62
CA SER A 129 -14.06 2.50 5.40
C SER A 129 -15.09 1.38 5.47
N THR A 130 -15.86 1.23 4.41
CA THR A 130 -16.84 0.16 4.27
C THR A 130 -16.16 -1.20 4.07
N ARG A 131 -14.98 -1.20 3.43
CA ARG A 131 -14.15 -2.37 3.16
C ARG A 131 -12.69 -2.05 3.36
N GLN A 132 -11.96 -3.02 3.85
CA GLN A 132 -10.51 -2.93 3.93
C GLN A 132 -9.84 -3.66 2.76
N LEU A 133 -8.65 -3.21 2.41
CA LEU A 133 -7.78 -3.84 1.42
C LEU A 133 -6.68 -4.57 2.17
N HIS A 134 -6.47 -5.84 1.81
CA HIS A 134 -5.46 -6.70 2.45
C HIS A 134 -4.51 -7.28 1.41
N ARG A 135 -3.21 -7.29 1.71
CA ARG A 135 -2.20 -8.07 0.98
C ARG A 135 -1.78 -9.25 1.83
N VAL A 136 -2.04 -10.45 1.34
CA VAL A 136 -1.78 -11.69 2.06
C VAL A 136 -0.72 -12.49 1.31
N LYS A 137 0.47 -12.62 1.90
CA LYS A 137 1.51 -13.52 1.37
C LYS A 137 1.19 -14.95 1.77
N VAL A 138 1.21 -15.85 0.80
CA VAL A 138 0.91 -17.28 0.98
C VAL A 138 2.10 -18.10 0.48
N ASP A 139 2.83 -18.69 1.41
CA ASP A 139 3.91 -19.63 1.06
C ASP A 139 3.31 -20.96 0.60
N ILE A 140 3.44 -21.24 -0.69
CA ILE A 140 2.92 -22.47 -1.31
C ILE A 140 3.93 -23.62 -1.36
N THR A 141 5.12 -23.46 -0.77
CA THR A 141 6.14 -24.53 -0.72
C THR A 141 5.52 -25.84 -0.26
N GLY A 142 5.77 -26.91 -1.03
CA GLY A 142 5.24 -28.25 -0.78
C GLY A 142 3.77 -28.45 -1.18
N ALA A 143 3.08 -27.46 -1.73
CA ALA A 143 1.75 -27.62 -2.29
C ALA A 143 1.84 -28.08 -3.75
N SER A 144 1.33 -29.27 -4.06
CA SER A 144 1.36 -29.86 -5.40
C SER A 144 0.03 -29.75 -6.16
N THR A 145 -1.02 -29.26 -5.52
CA THR A 145 -2.36 -29.14 -6.10
C THR A 145 -3.01 -27.79 -5.83
N ASN A 146 -3.90 -27.34 -6.72
CA ASN A 146 -4.69 -26.12 -6.51
C ASN A 146 -5.49 -26.16 -5.19
N SER A 147 -6.04 -27.31 -4.81
CA SER A 147 -6.77 -27.46 -3.55
C SER A 147 -5.88 -27.22 -2.34
N ALA A 148 -4.63 -27.74 -2.33
CA ALA A 148 -3.68 -27.50 -1.25
C ALA A 148 -3.28 -26.03 -1.15
N VAL A 149 -3.06 -25.35 -2.29
CA VAL A 149 -2.80 -23.90 -2.33
C VAL A 149 -4.00 -23.13 -1.79
N TYR A 150 -5.20 -23.45 -2.23
CA TYR A 150 -6.42 -22.80 -1.75
C TYR A 150 -6.61 -22.93 -0.24
N GLN A 151 -6.33 -24.12 0.35
CA GLN A 151 -6.37 -24.29 1.80
C GLN A 151 -5.36 -23.40 2.53
N LYS A 152 -4.15 -23.25 1.97
CA LYS A 152 -3.16 -22.31 2.51
C LYS A 152 -3.64 -20.85 2.40
N MET A 153 -4.28 -20.45 1.29
CA MET A 153 -4.89 -19.13 1.13
C MET A 153 -5.98 -18.88 2.18
N LYS A 154 -6.91 -19.82 2.36
CA LYS A 154 -7.96 -19.72 3.39
C LYS A 154 -7.40 -19.59 4.80
N LYS A 155 -6.40 -20.40 5.14
CA LYS A 155 -5.73 -20.33 6.44
C LYS A 155 -5.06 -18.97 6.66
N ALA A 156 -4.38 -18.44 5.65
CA ALA A 156 -3.69 -17.16 5.74
C ALA A 156 -4.65 -15.96 5.89
N ALA A 157 -5.86 -16.09 5.35
CA ALA A 157 -6.89 -15.04 5.37
C ALA A 157 -8.02 -15.29 6.38
N GLN A 158 -7.88 -16.26 7.31
CA GLN A 158 -8.96 -16.71 8.20
C GLN A 158 -9.55 -15.63 9.12
N GLN A 159 -8.86 -14.51 9.33
CA GLN A 159 -9.31 -13.38 10.16
C GLN A 159 -9.82 -12.20 9.35
N ILE A 160 -9.79 -12.29 8.02
CA ILE A 160 -10.22 -11.23 7.12
C ILE A 160 -11.72 -11.38 6.86
N SER A 161 -12.44 -10.27 6.88
CA SER A 161 -13.88 -10.26 6.62
C SER A 161 -14.19 -10.61 5.15
N GLU A 162 -15.24 -11.38 4.93
CA GLU A 162 -15.78 -11.68 3.59
C GLU A 162 -16.20 -10.41 2.81
N ARG A 163 -16.43 -9.30 3.52
CA ARG A 163 -16.76 -8.00 2.91
C ARG A 163 -15.56 -7.26 2.37
N ASP A 164 -14.35 -7.70 2.71
CA ASP A 164 -13.11 -7.03 2.35
C ASP A 164 -12.56 -7.46 0.99
N MET A 165 -11.51 -6.81 0.55
CA MET A 165 -10.81 -7.10 -0.69
C MET A 165 -9.42 -7.65 -0.40
N VAL A 166 -9.05 -8.75 -1.07
CA VAL A 166 -7.80 -9.47 -0.77
C VAL A 166 -6.95 -9.65 -2.02
N GLU A 167 -5.70 -9.19 -1.98
CA GLU A 167 -4.66 -9.56 -2.93
C GLU A 167 -3.80 -10.68 -2.32
N PHE A 168 -3.97 -11.90 -2.81
CA PHE A 168 -3.11 -13.02 -2.47
C PHE A 168 -1.82 -12.95 -3.28
N ILE A 169 -0.68 -12.98 -2.60
CA ILE A 169 0.65 -13.03 -3.21
C ILE A 169 1.22 -14.41 -2.91
N LEU A 170 1.18 -15.29 -3.92
CA LEU A 170 1.75 -16.63 -3.80
C LEU A 170 3.28 -16.50 -3.78
N THR A 171 3.92 -17.10 -2.79
CA THR A 171 5.36 -17.04 -2.58
C THR A 171 5.92 -18.45 -2.29
N GLY A 172 7.23 -18.56 -2.14
CA GLY A 172 7.89 -19.83 -1.83
C GLY A 172 8.28 -20.61 -3.07
N ALA A 173 8.59 -21.88 -2.87
CA ALA A 173 9.05 -22.80 -3.90
C ALA A 173 7.84 -23.47 -4.60
N ALA A 174 7.69 -23.24 -5.91
CA ALA A 174 6.74 -23.96 -6.72
C ALA A 174 7.40 -25.22 -7.31
N ASP A 175 6.71 -26.35 -7.17
CA ASP A 175 7.10 -27.59 -7.83
C ASP A 175 6.76 -27.48 -9.33
N PRO A 176 7.72 -27.73 -10.23
CA PRO A 176 7.48 -27.68 -11.68
C PRO A 176 6.43 -28.67 -12.18
N SER A 177 6.22 -29.76 -11.44
CA SER A 177 5.20 -30.78 -11.75
C SER A 177 3.82 -30.41 -11.22
N ALA A 178 3.73 -29.44 -10.29
CA ALA A 178 2.48 -29.01 -9.70
C ALA A 178 1.64 -28.21 -10.71
N ARG A 179 0.43 -28.67 -10.97
CA ARG A 179 -0.53 -27.99 -11.85
C ARG A 179 -1.27 -26.89 -11.05
N ILE A 180 -0.58 -25.79 -10.78
CA ILE A 180 -1.16 -24.65 -10.05
C ILE A 180 -1.58 -23.59 -11.08
N ALA A 181 -2.88 -23.50 -11.34
CA ALA A 181 -3.45 -22.57 -12.29
C ALA A 181 -4.12 -21.39 -11.56
N LYS A 182 -3.63 -20.16 -11.74
CA LYS A 182 -4.19 -18.93 -11.13
C LYS A 182 -5.69 -18.79 -11.39
N LYS A 183 -6.14 -19.06 -12.62
CA LYS A 183 -7.56 -19.00 -13.01
C LYS A 183 -8.42 -19.97 -12.20
N TYR A 184 -7.91 -21.16 -11.94
CA TYR A 184 -8.61 -22.15 -11.13
C TYR A 184 -8.66 -21.75 -9.66
N LEU A 185 -7.54 -21.27 -9.10
CA LEU A 185 -7.49 -20.71 -7.74
C LEU A 185 -8.45 -19.53 -7.57
N TYR A 186 -8.50 -18.64 -8.57
CA TYR A 186 -9.45 -17.53 -8.59
C TYR A 186 -10.90 -18.04 -8.51
N ASN A 187 -11.26 -19.05 -9.33
CA ASN A 187 -12.61 -19.61 -9.32
C ASN A 187 -12.97 -20.30 -8.00
N LEU A 188 -11.99 -20.87 -7.29
CA LEU A 188 -12.20 -21.44 -5.95
C LEU A 188 -12.42 -20.39 -4.86
N ALA A 189 -11.75 -19.25 -4.97
CA ALA A 189 -11.69 -18.25 -3.90
C ALA A 189 -12.55 -17.00 -4.15
N LYS A 190 -13.10 -16.80 -5.36
CA LYS A 190 -13.80 -15.57 -5.77
C LYS A 190 -15.03 -15.22 -4.92
N ASP A 191 -15.64 -16.23 -4.30
CA ASP A 191 -16.86 -16.06 -3.50
C ASP A 191 -16.52 -15.98 -1.99
N ASP A 192 -15.24 -16.12 -1.59
CA ASP A 192 -14.82 -16.02 -0.19
C ASP A 192 -14.70 -14.55 0.30
N PHE A 193 -14.55 -13.58 -0.63
CA PHE A 193 -14.36 -12.16 -0.33
C PHE A 193 -15.08 -11.28 -1.35
N PHE A 194 -15.29 -10.01 -1.02
CA PHE A 194 -15.92 -9.06 -1.94
C PHE A 194 -15.14 -8.93 -3.28
N PHE A 195 -13.83 -8.96 -3.21
CA PHE A 195 -12.95 -8.95 -4.39
C PHE A 195 -11.64 -9.67 -4.07
N ILE A 196 -11.15 -10.45 -5.00
CA ILE A 196 -9.84 -11.07 -4.88
C ILE A 196 -8.96 -10.76 -6.09
N LYS A 197 -7.66 -10.74 -5.84
CA LYS A 197 -6.61 -10.72 -6.85
C LYS A 197 -5.53 -11.72 -6.48
N ILE A 198 -4.95 -12.41 -7.45
CA ILE A 198 -3.89 -13.38 -7.21
C ILE A 198 -2.66 -12.95 -8.02
N LYS A 199 -1.57 -12.69 -7.30
CA LYS A 199 -0.23 -12.54 -7.85
C LYS A 199 0.58 -13.79 -7.59
N ASP A 200 1.40 -14.15 -8.55
CA ASP A 200 2.36 -15.24 -8.43
C ASP A 200 3.77 -14.65 -8.40
N GLU A 201 4.39 -14.76 -7.24
CA GLU A 201 5.79 -14.38 -6.97
C GLU A 201 6.59 -15.62 -6.50
N THR A 202 6.11 -16.82 -6.86
CA THR A 202 6.79 -18.07 -6.53
C THR A 202 8.11 -18.21 -7.30
N LYS A 203 9.04 -18.90 -6.69
CA LYS A 203 10.28 -19.30 -7.34
C LYS A 203 10.17 -20.75 -7.79
N LEU A 204 10.43 -20.99 -9.06
CA LEU A 204 10.54 -22.35 -9.55
C LEU A 204 11.80 -22.98 -8.93
N VAL A 205 11.63 -24.05 -8.19
CA VAL A 205 12.75 -24.86 -7.71
C VAL A 205 12.84 -26.10 -8.59
N LEU A 206 13.86 -26.14 -9.42
CA LEU A 206 14.20 -27.29 -10.25
C LEU A 206 15.33 -28.05 -9.57
N ASP A 207 15.08 -29.29 -9.18
CA ASP A 207 16.17 -30.23 -8.96
C ASP A 207 16.50 -30.93 -10.28
N PRO A 208 17.65 -30.66 -10.89
CA PRO A 208 18.05 -31.30 -12.17
C PRO A 208 18.00 -32.84 -12.09
N LYS A 209 18.17 -33.40 -10.89
CA LYS A 209 18.15 -34.84 -10.67
C LYS A 209 16.77 -35.47 -10.91
N ASP A 210 15.71 -34.73 -10.71
CA ASP A 210 14.33 -35.21 -10.93
C ASP A 210 14.07 -35.47 -12.42
N TYR A 211 14.84 -34.82 -13.30
CA TYR A 211 14.70 -34.92 -14.75
C TYR A 211 15.77 -35.77 -15.43
N GLU A 212 16.80 -36.25 -14.71
CA GLU A 212 17.87 -37.06 -15.29
C GLU A 212 17.36 -38.36 -15.93
N LYS A 213 16.34 -38.98 -15.33
CA LYS A 213 15.75 -40.26 -15.78
C LYS A 213 14.36 -40.09 -16.38
N ASP A 214 13.85 -38.86 -16.47
CA ASP A 214 12.53 -38.60 -17.06
C ASP A 214 12.60 -38.72 -18.60
N VAL A 215 11.99 -39.77 -19.13
CA VAL A 215 11.93 -40.05 -20.58
C VAL A 215 10.83 -39.26 -21.32
N SER A 216 10.08 -38.45 -20.60
CA SER A 216 9.03 -37.63 -21.18
C SER A 216 9.60 -36.45 -21.99
N LEU A 217 8.76 -35.86 -22.84
CA LEU A 217 9.10 -34.63 -23.58
C LEU A 217 9.49 -33.47 -22.62
N LYS A 218 8.88 -33.42 -21.43
CA LYS A 218 9.24 -32.46 -20.36
C LYS A 218 10.67 -32.71 -19.86
N GLY A 219 11.03 -33.95 -19.56
CA GLY A 219 12.36 -34.30 -19.10
C GLY A 219 13.43 -33.96 -20.13
N GLU A 220 13.18 -34.27 -21.42
CA GLU A 220 14.09 -33.93 -22.50
C GLU A 220 14.26 -32.41 -22.65
N PHE A 221 13.17 -31.67 -22.62
CA PHE A 221 13.18 -30.21 -22.69
C PHE A 221 14.00 -29.60 -21.54
N VAL A 222 13.77 -30.03 -20.29
CA VAL A 222 14.50 -29.53 -19.13
C VAL A 222 16.01 -29.83 -19.26
N ARG A 223 16.40 -31.07 -19.66
CA ARG A 223 17.81 -31.43 -19.86
C ARG A 223 18.47 -30.57 -20.94
N LEU A 224 17.81 -30.32 -22.06
CA LEU A 224 18.33 -29.45 -23.13
C LEU A 224 18.57 -28.01 -22.63
N VAL A 225 17.61 -27.44 -21.90
CA VAL A 225 17.76 -26.09 -21.35
C VAL A 225 18.86 -26.02 -20.30
N MET A 226 18.94 -27.02 -19.41
CA MET A 226 19.98 -27.08 -18.40
C MET A 226 21.40 -27.24 -19.00
N ALA A 227 21.53 -27.89 -20.14
CA ALA A 227 22.79 -28.04 -20.89
C ALA A 227 23.13 -26.80 -21.73
N SER A 228 22.26 -25.82 -21.88
CA SER A 228 22.52 -24.61 -22.64
C SER A 228 23.48 -23.64 -21.91
N ASP A 229 24.06 -22.69 -22.66
CA ASP A 229 24.94 -21.63 -22.14
C ASP A 229 24.16 -20.44 -21.53
N ALA A 230 22.86 -20.53 -21.36
CA ALA A 230 22.03 -19.49 -20.76
C ALA A 230 22.38 -19.28 -19.27
N SER A 231 22.15 -18.07 -18.76
CA SER A 231 22.31 -17.81 -17.33
C SER A 231 21.34 -18.68 -16.50
N GLU A 232 21.68 -19.00 -15.25
CA GLU A 232 20.78 -19.79 -14.37
C GLU A 232 19.40 -19.13 -14.22
N GLU A 233 19.34 -17.81 -14.20
CA GLU A 233 18.09 -17.07 -14.15
C GLU A 233 17.25 -17.23 -15.43
N ASP A 234 17.89 -17.20 -16.60
CA ASP A 234 17.23 -17.40 -17.88
C ASP A 234 16.81 -18.86 -18.08
N LYS A 235 17.63 -19.83 -17.66
CA LYS A 235 17.26 -21.24 -17.66
C LYS A 235 15.96 -21.48 -16.90
N VAL A 236 15.83 -20.90 -15.69
CA VAL A 236 14.61 -21.02 -14.88
C VAL A 236 13.39 -20.43 -15.61
N LYS A 237 13.56 -19.25 -16.24
CA LYS A 237 12.48 -18.61 -17.01
C LYS A 237 12.06 -19.46 -18.21
N ILE A 238 13.03 -19.93 -19.01
CA ILE A 238 12.80 -20.76 -20.19
C ILE A 238 12.09 -22.05 -19.81
N ILE A 239 12.55 -22.72 -18.76
CA ILE A 239 11.95 -23.98 -18.29
C ILE A 239 10.51 -23.74 -17.83
N ARG A 240 10.26 -22.70 -17.03
CA ARG A 240 8.91 -22.35 -16.59
C ARG A 240 7.97 -22.16 -17.77
N THR A 241 8.33 -21.26 -18.70
CA THR A 241 7.53 -20.94 -19.88
C THR A 241 7.30 -22.16 -20.77
N GLY A 242 8.33 -22.98 -20.98
CA GLY A 242 8.22 -24.19 -21.79
C GLY A 242 7.38 -25.28 -21.13
N LEU A 243 7.46 -25.47 -19.82
CA LEU A 243 6.61 -26.43 -19.11
C LEU A 243 5.13 -25.97 -19.10
N GLU A 244 4.87 -24.65 -18.94
CA GLU A 244 3.52 -24.08 -19.09
C GLU A 244 2.97 -24.31 -20.52
N ALA A 245 3.76 -24.06 -21.56
CA ALA A 245 3.36 -24.33 -22.95
C ALA A 245 3.09 -25.81 -23.22
N LEU A 246 3.90 -26.72 -22.67
CA LEU A 246 3.71 -28.17 -22.82
C LEU A 246 2.45 -28.68 -22.09
N THR A 247 1.90 -27.95 -21.14
CA THR A 247 0.63 -28.28 -20.48
C THR A 247 -0.61 -27.77 -21.20
N GLY A 248 -0.45 -26.98 -22.28
CA GLY A 248 -1.54 -26.42 -23.05
C GLY A 248 -2.20 -25.19 -22.41
N GLU A 249 -1.52 -24.53 -21.48
CA GLU A 249 -1.97 -23.24 -20.90
C GLU A 249 -1.53 -22.08 -21.80
N GLU A 250 -2.37 -21.02 -21.88
CA GLU A 250 -2.00 -19.78 -22.56
C GLU A 250 -0.79 -19.16 -21.84
N VAL A 251 0.33 -19.09 -22.53
CA VAL A 251 1.56 -18.47 -22.05
C VAL A 251 1.36 -16.97 -22.05
N THR A 252 1.28 -16.35 -20.89
CA THR A 252 1.34 -14.89 -20.75
C THR A 252 2.81 -14.47 -20.72
N VAL A 253 3.29 -13.91 -21.83
CA VAL A 253 4.65 -13.34 -21.97
C VAL A 253 4.72 -11.98 -21.29
#